data_93dd7d8a8915292df71850f8b3fe1d0a
#
_entry.id   93dd7d8a8915292df71850f8b3fe1d0a
#
_cell.length_a   1.000
_cell.length_b   1.000
_cell.length_c   1.000
_cell.angle_alpha   90.00
_cell.angle_beta   90.00
_cell.angle_gamma   90.00
#
_symmetry.space_group_name_H-M   'P 1'
#
loop_
_entity.id
_entity.type
_entity.pdbx_description
1 polymer ?
#
loop_
_entity_poly.entity_id
_entity_poly.type
_entity_poly.pdbx_seq_one_letter_code
_entity_poly.pdbx_strand_id
1 'polypeptide(L)'
;MNKQDLIALVNELLQEEHLEDRTADLQLLRREYKYLLGRDEDSFYEQEETNKFIALFNELAKREPKLLSSPLEEKKNIIAAAKNLLNKKEIIAANKEIDRLSEEFKKTGRCSTKEQDDELWAEFRQVKDEFYAKKRAFFEELDKSNAEKRAKKEDVINRAKEVVETLDNVREANEKMDSLRKEWKEIGYSGKGDDFLWKEFAKVLDEFQEKKKERHHEMLKLFEERAEKKEELIKTAKKILANSEFADEEVEQIKQLRNEFKSVGFAGKEKDDDLYQRFNETIQKYFDEMKFYKN
;
A
#
# COMPACT_ATOMS: atom_id res chain seq x y z
N MET A 1 -18.09 49.61 25.57
CA MET A 1 -18.98 49.96 24.49
C MET A 1 -20.27 50.52 25.10
N ASN A 2 -20.85 51.56 24.56
CA ASN A 2 -22.15 52.07 25.09
C ASN A 2 -23.33 51.18 24.63
N LYS A 3 -24.51 51.34 25.26
CA LYS A 3 -25.67 50.49 24.94
C LYS A 3 -26.17 50.65 23.51
N GLN A 4 -26.05 51.82 22.93
CA GLN A 4 -26.43 52.10 21.55
C GLN A 4 -25.50 51.38 20.56
N ASP A 5 -24.19 51.31 20.85
CA ASP A 5 -23.23 50.56 20.06
C ASP A 5 -23.53 49.04 20.10
N LEU A 6 -23.91 48.52 21.28
CA LEU A 6 -24.34 47.13 21.43
C LEU A 6 -25.60 46.81 20.63
N ILE A 7 -26.62 47.71 20.66
CA ILE A 7 -27.82 47.57 19.86
C ILE A 7 -27.52 47.62 18.37
N ALA A 8 -26.63 48.52 17.94
CA ALA A 8 -26.21 48.60 16.55
C ALA A 8 -25.51 47.31 16.09
N LEU A 9 -24.60 46.77 16.90
CA LEU A 9 -23.88 45.52 16.60
C LEU A 9 -24.82 44.33 16.53
N VAL A 10 -25.84 44.22 17.42
CA VAL A 10 -26.83 43.13 17.34
C VAL A 10 -27.66 43.24 16.06
N ASN A 11 -28.10 44.44 15.67
CA ASN A 11 -28.84 44.65 14.44
C ASN A 11 -28.01 44.31 13.20
N GLU A 12 -26.72 44.61 13.17
CA GLU A 12 -25.78 44.20 12.11
C GLU A 12 -25.74 42.67 12.02
N LEU A 13 -25.50 41.98 13.15
CA LEU A 13 -25.42 40.52 13.18
C LEU A 13 -26.75 39.82 12.85
N LEU A 14 -27.89 40.45 13.11
CA LEU A 14 -29.19 39.92 12.68
C LEU A 14 -29.36 39.93 11.16
N GLN A 15 -28.65 40.76 10.42
CA GLN A 15 -28.62 40.80 8.95
C GLN A 15 -27.51 39.89 8.33
N GLU A 16 -26.58 39.44 9.12
CA GLU A 16 -25.46 38.63 8.67
C GLU A 16 -25.92 37.20 8.32
N GLU A 17 -25.46 36.63 7.17
CA GLU A 17 -25.76 35.27 6.79
C GLU A 17 -24.86 34.25 7.55
N HIS A 18 -23.59 34.61 7.78
CA HIS A 18 -22.57 33.75 8.34
C HIS A 18 -22.08 34.28 9.70
N LEU A 19 -22.75 33.87 10.77
CA LEU A 19 -22.36 34.25 12.15
C LEU A 19 -21.09 33.60 12.65
N GLU A 20 -20.61 32.53 11.97
CA GLU A 20 -19.42 31.76 12.36
C GLU A 20 -18.15 32.62 12.32
N ASP A 21 -18.08 33.58 11.41
CA ASP A 21 -16.93 34.47 11.24
C ASP A 21 -16.90 35.62 12.27
N ARG A 22 -18.01 35.86 12.98
CA ARG A 22 -18.23 36.96 13.95
C ARG A 22 -18.11 36.49 15.40
N THR A 23 -17.31 35.43 15.67
CA THR A 23 -17.22 34.82 17.01
C THR A 23 -16.81 35.78 18.12
N ALA A 24 -15.93 36.74 17.85
CA ALA A 24 -15.52 37.75 18.83
C ALA A 24 -16.65 38.68 19.24
N ASP A 25 -17.46 39.11 18.27
CA ASP A 25 -18.62 39.99 18.47
C ASP A 25 -19.74 39.27 19.25
N LEU A 26 -20.00 38.02 18.90
CA LEU A 26 -20.94 37.15 19.60
C LEU A 26 -20.55 36.93 21.07
N GLN A 27 -19.26 36.72 21.34
CA GLN A 27 -18.75 36.59 22.71
C GLN A 27 -18.85 37.88 23.50
N LEU A 28 -18.59 39.04 22.87
CA LEU A 28 -18.73 40.34 23.46
C LEU A 28 -20.20 40.57 23.86
N LEU A 29 -21.14 40.39 22.93
CA LEU A 29 -22.56 40.57 23.18
C LEU A 29 -23.09 39.65 24.28
N ARG A 30 -22.63 38.38 24.31
CA ARG A 30 -22.96 37.41 25.36
C ARG A 30 -22.52 37.89 26.76
N ARG A 31 -21.30 38.42 26.83
CA ARG A 31 -20.75 38.96 28.09
C ARG A 31 -21.56 40.15 28.58
N GLU A 32 -21.84 41.10 27.71
CA GLU A 32 -22.62 42.32 28.03
C GLU A 32 -24.07 41.94 28.38
N TYR A 33 -24.71 41.00 27.67
CA TYR A 33 -26.03 40.49 28.03
C TYR A 33 -26.08 39.92 29.46
N LYS A 34 -25.13 39.08 29.83
CA LYS A 34 -25.04 38.51 31.19
C LYS A 34 -24.79 39.58 32.25
N TYR A 35 -23.99 40.61 31.95
CA TYR A 35 -23.73 41.70 32.82
C TYR A 35 -25.01 42.56 33.08
N LEU A 36 -25.76 42.83 32.03
CA LEU A 36 -27.00 43.68 32.12
C LEU A 36 -28.13 42.97 32.81
N LEU A 37 -28.28 41.65 32.68
CA LEU A 37 -29.31 40.87 33.38
C LEU A 37 -29.25 40.94 34.90
N GLY A 38 -28.08 41.19 35.47
CA GLY A 38 -27.87 41.21 36.92
C GLY A 38 -27.83 42.66 37.51
N ARG A 39 -28.16 43.67 36.73
CA ARG A 39 -28.01 45.08 37.14
C ARG A 39 -29.37 45.77 37.22
N ASP A 40 -29.59 46.44 38.35
CA ASP A 40 -30.68 47.38 38.48
C ASP A 40 -30.28 48.73 37.86
N GLU A 41 -31.07 49.28 36.97
CA GLU A 41 -30.85 50.56 36.29
C GLU A 41 -31.55 51.68 37.02
N ASP A 42 -30.81 52.76 37.34
CA ASP A 42 -31.31 53.87 38.13
C ASP A 42 -32.18 54.86 37.31
N SER A 43 -32.12 54.81 35.97
CA SER A 43 -32.86 55.70 35.10
C SER A 43 -33.78 54.95 34.13
N PHE A 44 -34.95 55.56 33.84
CA PHE A 44 -35.96 55.01 32.89
C PHE A 44 -35.34 54.80 31.48
N TYR A 45 -34.53 55.75 31.00
CA TYR A 45 -33.92 55.66 29.67
C TYR A 45 -32.87 54.55 29.57
N GLU A 46 -32.07 54.36 30.60
CA GLU A 46 -31.11 53.29 30.67
C GLU A 46 -31.78 51.92 30.71
N GLN A 47 -32.92 51.81 31.36
CA GLN A 47 -33.74 50.60 31.42
C GLN A 47 -34.41 50.31 30.07
N GLU A 48 -34.87 51.34 29.32
CA GLU A 48 -35.44 51.16 27.99
C GLU A 48 -34.42 50.65 26.99
N GLU A 49 -33.19 51.23 26.95
CA GLU A 49 -32.11 50.77 26.09
C GLU A 49 -31.63 49.36 26.47
N THR A 50 -31.56 49.04 27.77
CA THR A 50 -31.22 47.69 28.24
C THR A 50 -32.27 46.66 27.78
N ASN A 51 -33.54 46.96 27.96
CA ASN A 51 -34.62 46.08 27.52
C ASN A 51 -34.63 45.88 25.99
N LYS A 52 -34.34 46.94 25.24
CA LYS A 52 -34.22 46.85 23.77
C LYS A 52 -33.05 45.98 23.35
N PHE A 53 -31.88 46.12 23.98
CA PHE A 53 -30.75 45.26 23.74
C PHE A 53 -31.05 43.79 24.07
N ILE A 54 -31.62 43.53 25.24
CA ILE A 54 -32.00 42.17 25.66
C ILE A 54 -32.97 41.52 24.67
N ALA A 55 -33.98 42.28 24.20
CA ALA A 55 -34.93 41.77 23.21
C ALA A 55 -34.26 41.38 21.88
N LEU A 56 -33.40 42.26 21.34
CA LEU A 56 -32.66 42.01 20.11
C LEU A 56 -31.64 40.86 20.27
N PHE A 57 -30.96 40.79 21.42
CA PHE A 57 -30.06 39.70 21.71
C PHE A 57 -30.76 38.33 21.78
N ASN A 58 -31.97 38.29 22.36
CA ASN A 58 -32.79 37.10 22.37
C ASN A 58 -33.25 36.68 20.96
N GLU A 59 -33.50 37.60 20.04
CA GLU A 59 -33.76 37.31 18.63
C GLU A 59 -32.50 36.71 17.96
N LEU A 60 -31.32 37.28 18.17
CA LEU A 60 -30.06 36.77 17.69
C LEU A 60 -29.78 35.36 18.24
N ALA A 61 -30.09 35.13 19.51
CA ALA A 61 -29.94 33.85 20.17
C ALA A 61 -30.86 32.73 19.63
N LYS A 62 -31.94 33.06 18.95
CA LYS A 62 -32.77 32.07 18.23
C LYS A 62 -32.00 31.47 17.03
N ARG A 63 -31.13 32.28 16.39
CA ARG A 63 -30.29 31.86 15.29
C ARG A 63 -29.01 31.14 15.80
N GLU A 64 -28.47 31.58 16.94
CA GLU A 64 -27.28 31.01 17.57
C GLU A 64 -27.56 30.65 19.05
N PRO A 65 -28.20 29.49 19.31
CA PRO A 65 -28.64 29.10 20.67
C PRO A 65 -27.50 29.01 21.70
N LYS A 66 -26.25 28.84 21.26
CA LYS A 66 -25.10 28.85 22.14
C LYS A 66 -24.91 30.18 22.91
N LEU A 67 -25.48 31.28 22.42
CA LEU A 67 -25.41 32.58 23.10
C LEU A 67 -26.08 32.57 24.48
N LEU A 68 -27.13 31.76 24.65
CA LEU A 68 -27.87 31.64 25.91
C LEU A 68 -27.46 30.47 26.77
N SER A 69 -26.66 29.54 26.23
CA SER A 69 -26.22 28.36 26.98
C SER A 69 -25.37 28.72 28.19
N SER A 70 -25.55 28.01 29.28
CA SER A 70 -24.68 28.15 30.45
C SER A 70 -23.34 27.46 30.26
N PRO A 71 -22.25 27.87 30.90
CA PRO A 71 -20.98 27.14 30.88
C PRO A 71 -21.12 25.66 31.29
N LEU A 72 -22.05 25.37 32.19
CA LEU A 72 -22.37 24.01 32.61
C LEU A 72 -22.94 23.17 31.46
N GLU A 73 -23.91 23.72 30.70
CA GLU A 73 -24.51 23.03 29.54
C GLU A 73 -23.49 22.86 28.41
N GLU A 74 -22.70 23.88 28.11
CA GLU A 74 -21.64 23.80 27.09
C GLU A 74 -20.64 22.73 27.41
N LYS A 75 -20.11 22.65 28.65
CA LYS A 75 -19.17 21.61 29.08
C LYS A 75 -19.78 20.21 29.00
N LYS A 76 -21.07 20.06 29.41
CA LYS A 76 -21.78 18.79 29.27
C LYS A 76 -21.91 18.37 27.81
N ASN A 77 -22.19 19.29 26.90
CA ASN A 77 -22.30 19.02 25.47
C ASN A 77 -20.94 18.62 24.87
N ILE A 78 -19.86 19.30 25.28
CA ILE A 78 -18.49 18.95 24.88
C ILE A 78 -18.13 17.53 25.36
N ILE A 79 -18.45 17.17 26.62
CA ILE A 79 -18.22 15.83 27.15
C ILE A 79 -19.02 14.79 26.38
N ALA A 80 -20.31 15.07 26.08
CA ALA A 80 -21.14 14.16 25.29
C ALA A 80 -20.58 13.96 23.87
N ALA A 81 -20.12 15.03 23.22
CA ALA A 81 -19.44 14.96 21.93
C ALA A 81 -18.15 14.12 22.01
N ALA A 82 -17.34 14.33 23.06
CA ALA A 82 -16.13 13.55 23.29
C ALA A 82 -16.42 12.06 23.52
N LYS A 83 -17.46 11.72 24.29
CA LYS A 83 -17.92 10.32 24.49
C LYS A 83 -18.32 9.66 23.16
N ASN A 84 -18.98 10.39 22.26
CA ASN A 84 -19.34 9.86 20.94
C ASN A 84 -18.10 9.52 20.10
N LEU A 85 -16.98 10.21 20.30
CA LEU A 85 -15.71 9.88 19.60
C LEU A 85 -15.12 8.54 20.03
N LEU A 86 -15.43 8.04 21.24
CA LEU A 86 -14.98 6.73 21.69
C LEU A 86 -15.49 5.60 20.81
N ASN A 87 -16.60 5.78 20.10
CA ASN A 87 -17.21 4.75 19.26
C ASN A 87 -16.86 4.91 17.76
N LYS A 88 -16.12 5.96 17.39
CA LYS A 88 -15.69 6.15 15.99
C LYS A 88 -14.56 5.23 15.61
N LYS A 89 -14.64 4.65 14.39
CA LYS A 89 -13.60 3.78 13.81
C LYS A 89 -12.39 4.58 13.31
N GLU A 90 -12.59 5.83 12.93
CA GLU A 90 -11.56 6.69 12.33
C GLU A 90 -10.77 7.43 13.42
N ILE A 91 -9.86 6.72 14.08
CA ILE A 91 -9.10 7.21 15.23
C ILE A 91 -8.30 8.49 14.93
N ILE A 92 -7.75 8.63 13.71
CA ILE A 92 -6.97 9.81 13.33
C ILE A 92 -7.85 11.07 13.26
N ALA A 93 -9.04 10.96 12.64
CA ALA A 93 -10.00 12.04 12.56
C ALA A 93 -10.56 12.37 13.96
N ALA A 94 -10.90 11.35 14.74
CA ALA A 94 -11.36 11.49 16.12
C ALA A 94 -10.32 12.15 17.04
N ASN A 95 -9.01 11.93 16.82
CA ASN A 95 -7.96 12.59 17.58
C ASN A 95 -7.94 14.13 17.37
N LYS A 96 -8.07 14.57 16.12
CA LYS A 96 -8.15 16.02 15.84
C LYS A 96 -9.35 16.64 16.52
N GLU A 97 -10.46 15.93 16.54
CA GLU A 97 -11.70 16.40 17.15
C GLU A 97 -11.62 16.42 18.69
N ILE A 98 -10.99 15.42 19.33
CA ILE A 98 -10.78 15.46 20.80
C ILE A 98 -9.88 16.62 21.22
N ASP A 99 -8.86 16.93 20.40
CA ASP A 99 -7.98 18.06 20.64
C ASP A 99 -8.75 19.39 20.50
N ARG A 100 -9.61 19.55 19.48
CA ARG A 100 -10.50 20.69 19.30
C ARG A 100 -11.45 20.85 20.50
N LEU A 101 -12.12 19.78 20.91
CA LEU A 101 -13.01 19.77 22.07
C LEU A 101 -12.26 20.12 23.38
N SER A 102 -11.01 19.72 23.51
CA SER A 102 -10.16 20.07 24.64
C SER A 102 -9.92 21.58 24.72
N GLU A 103 -9.65 22.23 23.60
CA GLU A 103 -9.46 23.69 23.57
C GLU A 103 -10.77 24.42 23.79
N GLU A 104 -11.89 23.90 23.24
CA GLU A 104 -13.23 24.47 23.46
C GLU A 104 -13.62 24.36 24.94
N PHE A 105 -13.37 23.22 25.59
CA PHE A 105 -13.63 23.02 27.02
C PHE A 105 -12.87 24.01 27.90
N LYS A 106 -11.60 24.28 27.60
CA LYS A 106 -10.79 25.28 28.32
C LYS A 106 -11.28 26.71 28.14
N LYS A 107 -11.78 27.05 26.93
CA LYS A 107 -12.31 28.38 26.61
C LYS A 107 -13.71 28.63 27.19
N THR A 108 -14.47 27.56 27.47
CA THR A 108 -15.74 27.66 28.14
C THR A 108 -15.53 28.17 29.56
N GLY A 109 -16.30 29.23 29.95
CA GLY A 109 -16.16 29.89 31.25
C GLY A 109 -16.34 28.94 32.45
N ARG A 110 -16.19 29.48 33.65
CA ARG A 110 -16.39 28.70 34.88
C ARG A 110 -17.88 28.45 35.10
N CYS A 111 -18.20 27.29 35.68
CA CYS A 111 -19.53 26.95 36.15
C CYS A 111 -19.93 27.81 37.39
N SER A 112 -21.16 27.72 37.82
CA SER A 112 -21.67 28.48 38.96
C SER A 112 -20.96 28.13 40.29
N THR A 113 -20.54 26.86 40.44
CA THR A 113 -19.78 26.40 41.58
C THR A 113 -18.48 25.72 41.15
N LYS A 114 -17.49 25.77 42.06
CA LYS A 114 -16.19 25.15 41.81
C LYS A 114 -16.31 23.62 41.75
N GLU A 115 -17.15 23.04 42.58
CA GLU A 115 -17.42 21.61 42.64
C GLU A 115 -17.93 21.08 41.31
N GLN A 116 -18.90 21.78 40.69
CA GLN A 116 -19.41 21.43 39.35
C GLN A 116 -18.29 21.49 38.29
N ASP A 117 -17.43 22.48 38.35
CA ASP A 117 -16.34 22.66 37.41
C ASP A 117 -15.31 21.52 37.55
N ASP A 118 -14.97 21.15 38.77
CA ASP A 118 -14.01 20.10 39.09
C ASP A 118 -14.58 18.69 38.66
N GLU A 119 -15.87 18.44 38.87
CA GLU A 119 -16.54 17.21 38.41
C GLU A 119 -16.53 17.09 36.89
N LEU A 120 -16.91 18.12 36.15
CA LEU A 120 -16.91 18.11 34.68
C LEU A 120 -15.49 18.00 34.12
N TRP A 121 -14.51 18.59 34.80
CA TRP A 121 -13.09 18.45 34.41
C TRP A 121 -12.60 17.02 34.61
N ALA A 122 -12.99 16.38 35.71
CA ALA A 122 -12.64 14.99 35.98
C ALA A 122 -13.30 14.05 34.94
N GLU A 123 -14.59 14.25 34.66
CA GLU A 123 -15.32 13.47 33.65
C GLU A 123 -14.72 13.61 32.25
N PHE A 124 -14.41 14.85 31.82
CA PHE A 124 -13.78 15.10 30.52
C PHE A 124 -12.39 14.47 30.44
N ARG A 125 -11.61 14.54 31.52
CA ARG A 125 -10.30 13.89 31.61
C ARG A 125 -10.41 12.39 31.46
N GLN A 126 -11.36 11.76 32.15
CA GLN A 126 -11.60 10.32 32.02
C GLN A 126 -11.90 9.93 30.57
N VAL A 127 -12.77 10.65 29.89
CA VAL A 127 -13.09 10.39 28.46
C VAL A 127 -11.85 10.51 27.58
N LYS A 128 -11.01 11.51 27.83
CA LYS A 128 -9.74 11.66 27.11
C LYS A 128 -8.79 10.50 27.38
N ASP A 129 -8.64 10.07 28.62
CA ASP A 129 -7.77 8.97 28.98
C ASP A 129 -8.22 7.66 28.33
N GLU A 130 -9.54 7.40 28.30
CA GLU A 130 -10.11 6.26 27.56
C GLU A 130 -9.86 6.35 26.06
N PHE A 131 -9.99 7.54 25.47
CA PHE A 131 -9.70 7.75 24.06
C PHE A 131 -8.22 7.48 23.74
N TYR A 132 -7.31 8.01 24.53
CA TYR A 132 -5.89 7.80 24.31
C TYR A 132 -5.44 6.36 24.59
N ALA A 133 -6.09 5.67 25.51
CA ALA A 133 -5.89 4.24 25.71
C ALA A 133 -6.31 3.42 24.48
N LYS A 134 -7.50 3.70 23.93
CA LYS A 134 -7.98 3.08 22.67
C LYS A 134 -7.07 3.40 21.49
N LYS A 135 -6.61 4.65 21.39
CA LYS A 135 -5.67 5.07 20.35
C LYS A 135 -4.36 4.28 20.43
N ARG A 136 -3.78 4.12 21.62
CA ARG A 136 -2.57 3.32 21.81
C ARG A 136 -2.78 1.87 21.41
N ALA A 137 -3.84 1.24 21.89
CA ALA A 137 -4.16 -0.13 21.55
C ALA A 137 -4.33 -0.35 20.04
N PHE A 138 -4.98 0.60 19.35
CA PHE A 138 -5.13 0.56 17.89
C PHE A 138 -3.79 0.60 17.16
N PHE A 139 -2.88 1.50 17.56
CA PHE A 139 -1.57 1.60 16.92
C PHE A 139 -0.67 0.40 17.26
N GLU A 140 -0.76 -0.14 18.47
CA GLU A 140 -0.05 -1.37 18.86
C GLU A 140 -0.49 -2.57 18.01
N GLU A 141 -1.80 -2.73 17.77
CA GLU A 141 -2.34 -3.78 16.91
C GLU A 141 -1.92 -3.58 15.45
N LEU A 142 -1.98 -2.34 14.96
CA LEU A 142 -1.52 -1.98 13.61
C LEU A 142 -0.02 -2.29 13.44
N ASP A 143 0.79 -1.97 14.42
CA ASP A 143 2.24 -2.23 14.39
C ASP A 143 2.55 -3.73 14.42
N LYS A 144 1.80 -4.53 15.20
CA LYS A 144 1.91 -6.00 15.18
C LYS A 144 1.55 -6.55 13.82
N SER A 145 0.39 -6.16 13.28
CA SER A 145 -0.03 -6.59 11.93
C SER A 145 0.99 -6.21 10.85
N ASN A 146 1.54 -5.00 10.92
CA ASN A 146 2.58 -4.56 9.99
C ASN A 146 3.88 -5.34 10.17
N ALA A 147 4.26 -5.69 11.39
CA ALA A 147 5.46 -6.51 11.66
C ALA A 147 5.30 -7.93 11.08
N GLU A 148 4.13 -8.56 11.24
CA GLU A 148 3.83 -9.86 10.64
C GLU A 148 3.88 -9.82 9.11
N LYS A 149 3.32 -8.78 8.50
CA LYS A 149 3.39 -8.58 7.04
C LYS A 149 4.82 -8.37 6.55
N ARG A 150 5.64 -7.61 7.30
CA ARG A 150 7.07 -7.44 6.97
C ARG A 150 7.81 -8.77 6.98
N ALA A 151 7.63 -9.56 8.04
CA ALA A 151 8.26 -10.88 8.15
C ALA A 151 7.86 -11.79 6.98
N LYS A 152 6.58 -11.80 6.58
CA LYS A 152 6.13 -12.55 5.40
C LYS A 152 6.77 -12.06 4.10
N LYS A 153 6.92 -10.75 3.92
CA LYS A 153 7.60 -10.18 2.74
C LYS A 153 9.09 -10.51 2.71
N GLU A 154 9.76 -10.47 3.84
CA GLU A 154 11.16 -10.91 3.97
C GLU A 154 11.32 -12.39 3.61
N ASP A 155 10.40 -13.25 4.05
CA ASP A 155 10.37 -14.66 3.65
C ASP A 155 10.17 -14.83 2.14
N VAL A 156 9.27 -14.08 1.53
CA VAL A 156 9.08 -14.08 0.06
C VAL A 156 10.37 -13.68 -0.66
N ILE A 157 11.07 -12.64 -0.18
CA ILE A 157 12.37 -12.22 -0.75
C ILE A 157 13.40 -13.35 -0.65
N ASN A 158 13.51 -14.02 0.50
CA ASN A 158 14.48 -15.10 0.71
C ASN A 158 14.19 -16.29 -0.21
N ARG A 159 12.93 -16.73 -0.30
CA ARG A 159 12.52 -17.78 -1.24
C ARG A 159 12.76 -17.39 -2.70
N ALA A 160 12.55 -16.12 -3.05
CA ALA A 160 12.87 -15.62 -4.39
C ALA A 160 14.39 -15.68 -4.69
N LYS A 161 15.24 -15.34 -3.72
CA LYS A 161 16.71 -15.49 -3.83
C LYS A 161 17.10 -16.95 -4.04
N GLU A 162 16.52 -17.89 -3.30
CA GLU A 162 16.74 -19.32 -3.48
C GLU A 162 16.37 -19.80 -4.89
N VAL A 163 15.24 -19.32 -5.44
CA VAL A 163 14.85 -19.61 -6.83
C VAL A 163 15.88 -19.11 -7.83
N VAL A 164 16.48 -17.93 -7.58
CA VAL A 164 17.52 -17.36 -8.43
C VAL A 164 18.82 -18.17 -8.32
N GLU A 165 19.19 -18.64 -7.12
CA GLU A 165 20.41 -19.42 -6.89
C GLU A 165 20.31 -20.82 -7.50
N THR A 166 19.16 -21.48 -7.37
CA THR A 166 18.92 -22.85 -7.81
C THR A 166 18.22 -22.94 -9.17
N LEU A 167 18.58 -22.05 -10.10
CA LEU A 167 17.96 -21.98 -11.43
C LEU A 167 18.43 -23.13 -12.34
N ASP A 168 17.93 -24.35 -12.12
CA ASP A 168 18.20 -25.50 -12.99
C ASP A 168 17.15 -25.67 -14.07
N ASN A 169 15.86 -25.53 -13.70
CA ASN A 169 14.72 -25.62 -14.60
C ASN A 169 14.01 -24.27 -14.71
N VAL A 170 14.20 -23.59 -15.82
CA VAL A 170 13.63 -22.25 -16.09
C VAL A 170 12.10 -22.24 -15.99
N ARG A 171 11.40 -23.33 -16.39
CA ARG A 171 9.94 -23.40 -16.34
C ARG A 171 9.45 -23.44 -14.89
N GLU A 172 9.98 -24.33 -14.07
CA GLU A 172 9.62 -24.44 -12.66
C GLU A 172 9.99 -23.16 -11.89
N ALA A 173 11.14 -22.56 -12.20
CA ALA A 173 11.56 -21.30 -11.60
C ALA A 173 10.61 -20.15 -11.94
N ASN A 174 10.11 -20.06 -13.18
CA ASN A 174 9.09 -19.09 -13.56
C ASN A 174 7.79 -19.30 -12.77
N GLU A 175 7.30 -20.54 -12.66
CA GLU A 175 6.08 -20.87 -11.91
C GLU A 175 6.21 -20.49 -10.43
N LYS A 176 7.35 -20.79 -9.81
CA LYS A 176 7.68 -20.40 -8.43
C LYS A 176 7.73 -18.88 -8.27
N MET A 177 8.43 -18.18 -9.16
CA MET A 177 8.58 -16.73 -9.10
C MET A 177 7.23 -16.02 -9.31
N ASP A 178 6.36 -16.51 -10.18
CA ASP A 178 5.03 -15.97 -10.39
C ASP A 178 4.12 -16.22 -9.17
N SER A 179 4.28 -17.34 -8.48
CA SER A 179 3.60 -17.62 -7.22
C SER A 179 4.05 -16.64 -6.12
N LEU A 180 5.36 -16.38 -6.00
CA LEU A 180 5.90 -15.41 -5.04
C LEU A 180 5.43 -13.98 -5.30
N ARG A 181 5.29 -13.58 -6.57
CA ARG A 181 4.70 -12.29 -6.94
C ARG A 181 3.23 -12.16 -6.53
N LYS A 182 2.45 -13.22 -6.64
CA LYS A 182 1.05 -13.24 -6.18
C LYS A 182 0.98 -13.13 -4.68
N GLU A 183 1.76 -13.93 -3.96
CA GLU A 183 1.85 -13.90 -2.51
C GLU A 183 2.26 -12.52 -1.97
N TRP A 184 3.24 -11.86 -2.62
CA TRP A 184 3.62 -10.48 -2.30
C TRP A 184 2.45 -9.50 -2.37
N LYS A 185 1.63 -9.62 -3.41
CA LYS A 185 0.44 -8.76 -3.59
C LYS A 185 -0.62 -9.04 -2.54
N GLU A 186 -0.82 -10.30 -2.16
CA GLU A 186 -1.79 -10.72 -1.15
C GLU A 186 -1.41 -10.26 0.26
N ILE A 187 -0.13 -10.21 0.60
CA ILE A 187 0.34 -9.66 1.87
C ILE A 187 -0.07 -8.19 2.01
N GLY A 188 -0.06 -7.43 0.93
CA GLY A 188 -0.43 -6.02 0.89
C GLY A 188 0.60 -5.10 1.57
N TYR A 189 0.16 -3.89 1.94
CA TYR A 189 1.03 -2.90 2.57
C TYR A 189 1.42 -3.29 3.99
N SER A 190 2.70 -3.21 4.32
CA SER A 190 3.29 -3.62 5.61
C SER A 190 3.75 -2.45 6.50
N GLY A 191 3.29 -1.24 6.19
CA GLY A 191 3.63 -0.06 6.98
C GLY A 191 4.94 0.61 6.56
N LYS A 192 5.52 1.36 7.49
CA LYS A 192 6.74 2.12 7.26
C LYS A 192 7.91 1.18 6.93
N GLY A 193 8.54 1.41 5.80
CA GLY A 193 9.62 0.54 5.28
C GLY A 193 9.19 -0.42 4.17
N ASP A 194 7.92 -0.45 3.79
CA ASP A 194 7.38 -1.27 2.70
C ASP A 194 8.10 -1.00 1.36
N ASP A 195 8.41 0.27 1.08
CA ASP A 195 9.14 0.67 -0.12
C ASP A 195 10.56 0.09 -0.19
N PHE A 196 11.21 -0.08 0.96
CA PHE A 196 12.53 -0.71 1.02
C PHE A 196 12.44 -2.19 0.65
N LEU A 197 11.48 -2.91 1.25
CA LEU A 197 11.25 -4.33 0.93
C LEU A 197 10.87 -4.52 -0.54
N TRP A 198 10.08 -3.61 -1.10
CA TRP A 198 9.76 -3.65 -2.52
C TRP A 198 11.00 -3.49 -3.41
N LYS A 199 11.89 -2.56 -3.08
CA LYS A 199 13.15 -2.38 -3.82
C LYS A 199 14.04 -3.62 -3.77
N GLU A 200 14.12 -4.27 -2.60
CA GLU A 200 14.87 -5.53 -2.47
C GLU A 200 14.24 -6.64 -3.30
N PHE A 201 12.92 -6.81 -3.25
CA PHE A 201 12.23 -7.80 -4.06
C PHE A 201 12.39 -7.53 -5.55
N ALA A 202 12.23 -6.28 -5.99
CA ALA A 202 12.42 -5.87 -7.37
C ALA A 202 13.83 -6.20 -7.88
N LYS A 203 14.86 -5.96 -7.06
CA LYS A 203 16.24 -6.34 -7.40
C LYS A 203 16.38 -7.84 -7.63
N VAL A 204 15.78 -8.68 -6.79
CA VAL A 204 15.80 -10.14 -6.97
C VAL A 204 15.08 -10.55 -8.26
N LEU A 205 13.96 -9.88 -8.58
CA LEU A 205 13.25 -10.12 -9.84
C LEU A 205 14.10 -9.75 -11.08
N ASP A 206 14.86 -8.67 -11.01
CA ASP A 206 15.77 -8.25 -12.07
C ASP A 206 16.93 -9.26 -12.23
N GLU A 207 17.55 -9.70 -11.12
CA GLU A 207 18.57 -10.74 -11.10
C GLU A 207 18.05 -12.05 -11.71
N PHE A 208 16.81 -12.43 -11.41
CA PHE A 208 16.16 -13.58 -12.02
C PHE A 208 16.06 -13.46 -13.54
N GLN A 209 15.66 -12.29 -14.05
CA GLN A 209 15.55 -12.08 -15.49
C GLN A 209 16.93 -12.15 -16.19
N GLU A 210 17.96 -11.57 -15.59
CA GLU A 210 19.32 -11.62 -16.15
C GLU A 210 19.86 -13.07 -16.17
N LYS A 211 19.80 -13.80 -15.07
CA LYS A 211 20.20 -15.21 -15.05
C LYS A 211 19.45 -16.07 -16.06
N LYS A 212 18.17 -15.81 -16.25
CA LYS A 212 17.36 -16.51 -17.26
C LYS A 212 17.85 -16.22 -18.69
N LYS A 213 18.24 -14.95 -18.98
CA LYS A 213 18.85 -14.60 -20.27
C LYS A 213 20.21 -15.28 -20.48
N GLU A 214 21.06 -15.31 -19.46
CA GLU A 214 22.35 -15.98 -19.47
C GLU A 214 22.18 -17.48 -19.78
N ARG A 215 21.29 -18.16 -19.04
CA ARG A 215 20.98 -19.59 -19.29
C ARG A 215 20.47 -19.85 -20.69
N HIS A 216 19.61 -18.97 -21.20
CA HIS A 216 19.13 -19.09 -22.59
C HIS A 216 20.27 -18.94 -23.60
N HIS A 217 21.17 -17.97 -23.38
CA HIS A 217 22.33 -17.77 -24.23
C HIS A 217 23.28 -18.97 -24.21
N GLU A 218 23.59 -19.50 -23.02
CA GLU A 218 24.41 -20.73 -22.87
C GLU A 218 23.79 -21.91 -23.60
N MET A 219 22.48 -22.09 -23.51
CA MET A 219 21.76 -23.16 -24.20
C MET A 219 21.84 -23.00 -25.72
N LEU A 220 21.69 -21.80 -26.25
CA LEU A 220 21.81 -21.54 -27.68
C LEU A 220 23.22 -21.84 -28.18
N LYS A 221 24.25 -21.43 -27.42
CA LYS A 221 25.67 -21.72 -27.74
C LYS A 221 25.92 -23.24 -27.76
N LEU A 222 25.38 -23.95 -26.77
CA LEU A 222 25.51 -25.41 -26.71
C LEU A 222 24.81 -26.11 -27.92
N PHE A 223 23.68 -25.60 -28.36
CA PHE A 223 23.00 -26.10 -29.54
C PHE A 223 23.82 -25.86 -30.81
N GLU A 224 24.47 -24.71 -30.91
CA GLU A 224 25.34 -24.39 -32.03
C GLU A 224 26.57 -25.31 -32.09
N GLU A 225 27.27 -25.50 -30.99
CA GLU A 225 28.39 -26.46 -30.87
C GLU A 225 27.99 -27.90 -31.24
N ARG A 226 26.78 -28.33 -30.83
CA ARG A 226 26.24 -29.65 -31.18
C ARG A 226 25.88 -29.75 -32.66
N ALA A 227 25.31 -28.69 -33.23
CA ALA A 227 25.01 -28.64 -34.64
C ALA A 227 26.27 -28.74 -35.50
N GLU A 228 27.31 -28.02 -35.15
CA GLU A 228 28.63 -28.08 -35.81
C GLU A 228 29.24 -29.51 -35.76
N LYS A 229 29.24 -30.16 -34.58
CA LYS A 229 29.71 -31.55 -34.44
C LYS A 229 28.88 -32.51 -35.30
N LYS A 230 27.57 -32.37 -35.34
CA LYS A 230 26.72 -33.20 -36.21
C LYS A 230 26.99 -32.98 -37.69
N GLU A 231 27.24 -31.72 -38.12
CA GLU A 231 27.67 -31.41 -39.50
C GLU A 231 28.99 -32.08 -39.86
N GLU A 232 29.97 -32.10 -38.96
CA GLU A 232 31.27 -32.78 -39.16
C GLU A 232 31.09 -34.29 -39.34
N LEU A 233 30.23 -34.92 -38.54
CA LEU A 233 29.92 -36.36 -38.66
C LEU A 233 29.22 -36.65 -40.00
N ILE A 234 28.29 -35.78 -40.46
CA ILE A 234 27.69 -35.89 -41.78
C ILE A 234 28.70 -35.79 -42.91
N LYS A 235 29.66 -34.82 -42.81
CA LYS A 235 30.75 -34.68 -43.78
C LYS A 235 31.63 -35.93 -43.82
N THR A 236 31.93 -36.50 -42.64
CA THR A 236 32.73 -37.72 -42.53
C THR A 236 32.00 -38.92 -43.17
N ALA A 237 30.72 -39.10 -42.87
CA ALA A 237 29.88 -40.14 -43.48
C ALA A 237 29.82 -40.02 -45.02
N LYS A 238 29.66 -38.78 -45.53
CA LYS A 238 29.70 -38.50 -46.96
C LYS A 238 31.07 -38.84 -47.61
N LYS A 239 32.20 -38.56 -46.94
CA LYS A 239 33.52 -38.92 -47.43
C LYS A 239 33.72 -40.41 -47.51
N ILE A 240 33.27 -41.16 -46.50
CA ILE A 240 33.30 -42.62 -46.50
C ILE A 240 32.46 -43.15 -47.69
N LEU A 241 31.23 -42.68 -47.85
CA LEU A 241 30.37 -43.07 -48.95
C LEU A 241 31.00 -42.80 -50.31
N ALA A 242 31.65 -41.65 -50.53
CA ALA A 242 32.23 -41.26 -51.80
C ALA A 242 33.48 -42.07 -52.21
N ASN A 243 34.20 -42.63 -51.25
CA ASN A 243 35.47 -43.36 -51.46
C ASN A 243 35.37 -44.84 -51.02
N SER A 244 34.17 -45.36 -50.83
CA SER A 244 33.96 -46.66 -50.20
C SER A 244 34.29 -47.82 -51.18
N GLU A 245 35.04 -48.78 -50.65
CA GLU A 245 35.20 -50.10 -51.22
C GLU A 245 34.32 -51.15 -50.54
N PHE A 246 33.46 -50.68 -49.59
CA PHE A 246 32.52 -51.46 -48.75
C PHE A 246 33.19 -52.57 -47.94
N ALA A 247 34.45 -52.32 -47.50
CA ALA A 247 35.15 -53.16 -46.60
C ALA A 247 34.51 -53.28 -45.22
N ASP A 248 34.71 -54.36 -44.51
CA ASP A 248 34.08 -54.56 -43.17
C ASP A 248 34.52 -53.52 -42.15
N GLU A 249 35.75 -52.97 -42.29
CA GLU A 249 36.28 -51.88 -41.49
C GLU A 249 35.49 -50.56 -41.68
N GLU A 250 35.06 -50.24 -42.91
CA GLU A 250 34.20 -49.09 -43.24
C GLU A 250 32.78 -49.24 -42.67
N VAL A 251 32.24 -50.47 -42.72
CA VAL A 251 30.96 -50.77 -42.07
C VAL A 251 30.99 -50.47 -40.58
N GLU A 252 32.11 -50.84 -39.94
CA GLU A 252 32.26 -50.57 -38.51
C GLU A 252 32.45 -49.08 -38.22
N GLN A 253 33.17 -48.33 -39.05
CA GLN A 253 33.25 -46.87 -38.98
C GLN A 253 31.89 -46.20 -39.12
N ILE A 254 31.04 -46.64 -40.05
CA ILE A 254 29.66 -46.13 -40.23
C ILE A 254 28.81 -46.37 -38.96
N LYS A 255 28.95 -47.55 -38.34
CA LYS A 255 28.25 -47.84 -37.06
C LYS A 255 28.72 -46.96 -35.94
N GLN A 256 30.04 -46.71 -35.84
CA GLN A 256 30.62 -45.80 -34.85
C GLN A 256 30.11 -44.36 -35.06
N LEU A 257 30.13 -43.84 -36.29
CA LEU A 257 29.59 -42.51 -36.60
C LEU A 257 28.10 -42.37 -36.20
N ARG A 258 27.32 -43.47 -36.37
CA ARG A 258 25.90 -43.48 -35.97
C ARG A 258 25.74 -43.38 -34.44
N ASN A 259 26.60 -44.03 -33.69
CA ASN A 259 26.60 -43.93 -32.21
C ASN A 259 27.08 -42.57 -31.75
N GLU A 260 28.14 -42.03 -32.37
CA GLU A 260 28.64 -40.68 -32.09
C GLU A 260 27.59 -39.61 -32.38
N PHE A 261 26.89 -39.67 -33.52
CA PHE A 261 25.84 -38.74 -33.88
C PHE A 261 24.72 -38.70 -32.83
N LYS A 262 24.32 -39.86 -32.31
CA LYS A 262 23.36 -39.97 -31.22
C LYS A 262 23.88 -39.38 -29.91
N SER A 263 25.15 -39.57 -29.60
CA SER A 263 25.80 -39.13 -28.35
C SER A 263 26.00 -37.62 -28.28
N VAL A 264 26.05 -36.90 -29.41
CA VAL A 264 26.16 -35.44 -29.47
C VAL A 264 24.97 -34.77 -28.78
N GLY A 265 23.81 -35.40 -28.85
CA GLY A 265 22.57 -34.88 -28.25
C GLY A 265 21.83 -33.88 -29.13
N PHE A 266 20.80 -33.23 -28.57
CA PHE A 266 19.89 -32.33 -29.28
C PHE A 266 20.56 -31.01 -29.64
N ALA A 267 20.49 -30.58 -30.91
CA ALA A 267 21.16 -29.38 -31.46
C ALA A 267 20.15 -28.22 -31.74
N GLY A 268 19.00 -28.21 -31.03
CA GLY A 268 17.97 -27.21 -31.22
C GLY A 268 16.92 -27.57 -32.26
N LYS A 269 15.69 -27.12 -32.04
CA LYS A 269 14.51 -27.52 -32.82
C LYS A 269 14.62 -27.19 -34.32
N GLU A 270 15.27 -26.10 -34.67
CA GLU A 270 15.36 -25.66 -36.07
C GLU A 270 16.37 -26.44 -36.90
N LYS A 271 17.47 -26.90 -36.27
CA LYS A 271 18.58 -27.55 -36.96
C LYS A 271 18.60 -29.09 -36.79
N ASP A 272 18.10 -29.61 -35.67
CA ASP A 272 18.25 -30.99 -35.29
C ASP A 272 17.57 -31.99 -36.24
N ASP A 273 16.33 -31.66 -36.70
CA ASP A 273 15.55 -32.50 -37.61
C ASP A 273 16.21 -32.57 -38.98
N ASP A 274 16.70 -31.44 -39.53
CA ASP A 274 17.44 -31.40 -40.80
C ASP A 274 18.75 -32.20 -40.71
N LEU A 275 19.53 -32.00 -39.68
CA LEU A 275 20.76 -32.71 -39.45
C LEU A 275 20.55 -34.22 -39.32
N TYR A 276 19.48 -34.62 -38.62
CA TYR A 276 19.13 -36.02 -38.46
C TYR A 276 18.70 -36.65 -39.80
N GLN A 277 17.87 -35.95 -40.57
CA GLN A 277 17.45 -36.41 -41.86
C GLN A 277 18.61 -36.56 -42.83
N ARG A 278 19.47 -35.56 -42.98
CA ARG A 278 20.65 -35.55 -43.87
C ARG A 278 21.65 -36.66 -43.50
N PHE A 279 21.85 -36.90 -42.19
CA PHE A 279 22.70 -37.99 -41.72
C PHE A 279 22.09 -39.34 -42.09
N ASN A 280 20.84 -39.59 -41.82
CA ASN A 280 20.20 -40.85 -42.09
C ASN A 280 20.12 -41.15 -43.60
N GLU A 281 19.85 -40.15 -44.44
CA GLU A 281 19.87 -40.32 -45.90
C GLU A 281 21.28 -40.75 -46.38
N THR A 282 22.33 -40.17 -45.83
CA THR A 282 23.72 -40.55 -46.17
C THR A 282 24.03 -41.99 -45.74
N ILE A 283 23.64 -42.37 -44.53
CA ILE A 283 23.85 -43.71 -44.00
C ILE A 283 23.03 -44.73 -44.79
N GLN A 284 21.79 -44.44 -45.13
CA GLN A 284 20.92 -45.30 -45.92
C GLN A 284 21.53 -45.55 -47.33
N LYS A 285 21.98 -44.50 -47.97
CA LYS A 285 22.59 -44.55 -49.27
C LYS A 285 23.85 -45.45 -49.24
N TYR A 286 24.70 -45.36 -48.20
CA TYR A 286 25.84 -46.23 -48.04
C TYR A 286 25.45 -47.72 -47.99
N PHE A 287 24.46 -48.08 -47.19
CA PHE A 287 24.03 -49.47 -47.09
C PHE A 287 23.30 -49.97 -48.35
N ASP A 288 22.63 -49.12 -49.08
CA ASP A 288 21.96 -49.51 -50.34
C ASP A 288 22.97 -49.73 -51.47
N GLU A 289 24.03 -48.89 -51.59
CA GLU A 289 25.12 -49.09 -52.55
C GLU A 289 25.97 -50.30 -52.17
N MET A 290 26.24 -50.55 -50.88
CA MET A 290 26.92 -51.77 -50.40
C MET A 290 26.17 -53.05 -50.81
N LYS A 291 24.84 -53.09 -50.66
CA LYS A 291 24.04 -54.23 -51.06
C LYS A 291 24.12 -54.47 -52.58
N PHE A 292 24.15 -53.39 -53.36
CA PHE A 292 24.27 -53.49 -54.81
C PHE A 292 25.70 -54.01 -55.23
N TYR A 293 26.72 -53.61 -54.51
CA TYR A 293 28.11 -53.99 -54.74
C TYR A 293 28.38 -55.48 -54.39
N LYS A 294 27.76 -56.00 -53.30
CA LYS A 294 27.92 -57.35 -52.79
C LYS A 294 27.01 -58.40 -53.47
N ASN A 295 26.08 -58.01 -54.33
CA ASN A 295 25.25 -58.87 -55.15
C ASN A 295 25.78 -58.94 -56.56
#